data_8d543b976c69d9180fc1b15cfd8702af
#
_entry.id   8d543b976c69d9180fc1b15cfd8702af
#
_cell.length_a   1.000
_cell.length_b   1.000
_cell.length_c   1.000
_cell.angle_alpha   90.00
_cell.angle_beta   90.00
_cell.angle_gamma   90.00
#
_symmetry.space_group_name_H-M   'P 1'
#
loop_
_entity.id
_entity.type
_entity.pdbx_description
1 polymer ?
#
loop_
_entity_poly.entity_id
_entity_poly.type
_entity_poly.pdbx_seq_one_letter_code
_entity_poly.pdbx_strand_id
1 'polypeptide(L)'
;MEIKQLKISDIHPNMLNYFNRYQEVTQCWRRNENNWVLEDVSYIRDWDENKKKWAINYFLQCIEQGGMIIGAFDEYNLIGFAKIDGKLFGSLNQYINLSLLLISNEYRHKGLGSRIFVTVCEKAISLNAKKLYISAHSAKDAIAFYKKIGCKDAQEIFQELIDEPNDWELEYELCYSR
;
A
#
# COMPACT_ATOMS: atom_id res chain seq x y z
N MET A 1 17.76 -7.45 7.80
CA MET A 1 16.49 -6.87 7.29
C MET A 1 15.99 -5.83 8.28
N GLU A 2 15.90 -4.57 7.84
CA GLU A 2 15.49 -3.40 8.62
C GLU A 2 14.19 -2.82 8.05
N ILE A 3 13.25 -2.38 8.90
CA ILE A 3 12.05 -1.64 8.50
C ILE A 3 12.10 -0.28 9.20
N LYS A 4 12.04 0.81 8.43
CA LYS A 4 12.12 2.17 8.97
C LYS A 4 11.30 3.17 8.17
N GLN A 5 10.93 4.27 8.81
CA GLN A 5 10.42 5.44 8.12
C GLN A 5 11.56 6.14 7.40
N LEU A 6 11.36 6.46 6.11
CA LEU A 6 12.34 7.16 5.30
C LEU A 6 12.26 8.68 5.51
N LYS A 7 13.43 9.31 5.52
CA LYS A 7 13.60 10.77 5.42
C LYS A 7 13.92 11.12 3.96
N ILE A 8 13.82 12.39 3.60
CA ILE A 8 14.22 12.89 2.27
C ILE A 8 15.68 12.50 1.96
N SER A 9 16.56 12.54 2.95
CA SER A 9 17.97 12.14 2.82
C SER A 9 18.20 10.66 2.53
N ASP A 10 17.21 9.80 2.80
CA ASP A 10 17.30 8.36 2.51
C ASP A 10 16.88 8.04 1.08
N ILE A 11 16.23 9.00 0.39
CA ILE A 11 15.70 8.78 -0.95
C ILE A 11 16.74 9.22 -1.98
N HIS A 12 17.15 8.28 -2.81
CA HIS A 12 18.09 8.52 -3.90
C HIS A 12 17.62 7.86 -5.20
N PRO A 13 18.05 8.35 -6.39
CA PRO A 13 17.53 7.90 -7.68
C PRO A 13 17.62 6.40 -7.95
N ASN A 14 18.58 5.73 -7.34
CA ASN A 14 18.88 4.32 -7.59
C ASN A 14 18.26 3.36 -6.56
N MET A 15 17.50 3.85 -5.58
CA MET A 15 17.03 3.01 -4.48
C MET A 15 16.05 1.90 -4.92
N LEU A 16 15.42 2.04 -6.10
CA LEU A 16 14.51 1.03 -6.67
C LEU A 16 15.20 0.15 -7.74
N ASN A 17 16.51 0.26 -7.98
CA ASN A 17 17.17 -0.51 -9.03
C ASN A 17 17.00 -2.01 -8.87
N TYR A 18 17.07 -2.51 -7.64
CA TYR A 18 16.91 -3.93 -7.31
C TYR A 18 15.47 -4.32 -6.93
N PHE A 19 14.54 -3.37 -6.94
CA PHE A 19 13.15 -3.65 -6.64
C PHE A 19 12.46 -4.32 -7.82
N ASN A 20 12.04 -5.57 -7.63
CA ASN A 20 11.35 -6.35 -8.64
C ASN A 20 9.83 -6.29 -8.40
N ARG A 21 9.13 -5.50 -9.23
CA ARG A 21 7.67 -5.34 -9.15
C ARG A 21 6.90 -6.48 -9.81
N TYR A 22 7.57 -7.30 -10.63
CA TYR A 22 6.94 -8.36 -11.42
C TYR A 22 5.86 -9.13 -10.63
N GLN A 23 4.68 -9.25 -11.21
CA GLN A 23 3.55 -9.99 -10.68
C GLN A 23 2.69 -10.50 -11.83
N GLU A 24 2.52 -11.82 -11.92
CA GLU A 24 1.49 -12.41 -12.75
C GLU A 24 0.15 -12.32 -12.02
N VAL A 25 -0.87 -11.81 -12.72
CA VAL A 25 -2.23 -11.74 -12.20
C VAL A 25 -3.08 -12.66 -13.05
N THR A 26 -3.57 -13.73 -12.41
CA THR A 26 -4.39 -14.76 -13.06
C THR A 26 -5.85 -14.72 -12.67
N GLN A 27 -6.18 -14.06 -11.56
CA GLN A 27 -7.55 -13.91 -11.07
C GLN A 27 -7.73 -12.53 -10.43
N CYS A 28 -8.86 -11.89 -10.74
CA CYS A 28 -9.27 -10.63 -10.13
C CYS A 28 -10.72 -10.68 -9.66
N TRP A 29 -10.98 -9.97 -8.59
CA TRP A 29 -12.34 -9.71 -8.17
C TRP A 29 -12.99 -8.65 -9.06
N ARG A 30 -14.25 -8.86 -9.41
CA ARG A 30 -15.06 -7.91 -10.17
C ARG A 30 -16.37 -7.69 -9.44
N ARG A 31 -16.80 -6.45 -9.43
CA ARG A 31 -18.09 -6.11 -8.84
C ARG A 31 -19.20 -6.39 -9.87
N ASN A 32 -20.14 -7.26 -9.50
CA ASN A 32 -21.33 -7.55 -10.28
C ASN A 32 -22.53 -7.19 -9.40
N GLU A 33 -23.19 -6.06 -9.72
CA GLU A 33 -24.25 -5.46 -8.90
C GLU A 33 -23.82 -5.27 -7.44
N ASN A 34 -24.30 -6.13 -6.52
CA ASN A 34 -23.99 -6.05 -5.08
C ASN A 34 -22.98 -7.12 -4.60
N ASN A 35 -22.44 -7.93 -5.51
CA ASN A 35 -21.55 -9.04 -5.16
C ASN A 35 -20.18 -8.89 -5.81
N TRP A 36 -19.18 -9.44 -5.14
CA TRP A 36 -17.86 -9.63 -5.72
C TRP A 36 -17.74 -11.02 -6.29
N VAL A 37 -17.35 -11.13 -7.56
CA VAL A 37 -17.13 -12.38 -8.29
C VAL A 37 -15.68 -12.49 -8.70
N LEU A 38 -15.08 -13.67 -8.52
CA LEU A 38 -13.71 -13.92 -8.95
C LEU A 38 -13.71 -14.33 -10.43
N GLU A 39 -12.98 -13.59 -11.25
CA GLU A 39 -12.84 -13.83 -12.68
C GLU A 39 -11.42 -14.19 -13.05
N ASP A 40 -11.26 -15.09 -14.00
CA ASP A 40 -9.97 -15.41 -14.58
C ASP A 40 -9.52 -14.29 -15.51
N VAL A 41 -8.27 -13.89 -15.33
CA VAL A 41 -7.58 -12.85 -16.12
C VAL A 41 -6.17 -13.33 -16.42
N SER A 42 -5.47 -12.67 -17.34
CA SER A 42 -4.06 -12.98 -17.60
C SER A 42 -3.31 -11.72 -18.00
N TYR A 43 -2.56 -11.17 -17.08
CA TYR A 43 -1.67 -10.05 -17.37
C TYR A 43 -0.54 -9.95 -16.34
N ILE A 44 0.49 -9.19 -16.71
CA ILE A 44 1.66 -8.91 -15.86
C ILE A 44 1.61 -7.48 -15.38
N ARG A 45 1.89 -7.29 -14.09
CA ARG A 45 2.20 -5.98 -13.50
C ARG A 45 3.68 -5.90 -13.23
N ASP A 46 4.33 -4.96 -13.88
CA ASP A 46 5.76 -4.71 -13.69
C ASP A 46 6.06 -3.20 -13.78
N TRP A 47 7.25 -2.83 -13.36
CA TRP A 47 7.73 -1.47 -13.42
C TRP A 47 8.98 -1.36 -14.29
N ASP A 48 8.88 -0.58 -15.34
CA ASP A 48 10.02 -0.12 -16.11
C ASP A 48 10.80 0.98 -15.36
N GLU A 49 11.91 1.40 -15.91
CA GLU A 49 12.76 2.43 -15.32
C GLU A 49 12.04 3.79 -15.19
N ASN A 50 11.11 4.12 -16.08
CA ASN A 50 10.32 5.35 -15.98
C ASN A 50 9.35 5.30 -14.81
N LYS A 51 8.71 4.15 -14.59
CA LYS A 51 7.81 3.95 -13.45
C LYS A 51 8.58 3.96 -12.12
N LYS A 52 9.79 3.40 -12.08
CA LYS A 52 10.66 3.49 -10.90
C LYS A 52 11.06 4.94 -10.59
N LYS A 53 11.47 5.72 -11.59
CA LYS A 53 11.77 7.16 -11.44
C LYS A 53 10.55 7.95 -10.96
N TRP A 54 9.39 7.68 -11.54
CA TRP A 54 8.13 8.27 -11.07
C TRP A 54 7.88 7.94 -9.60
N ALA A 55 8.07 6.70 -9.16
CA ALA A 55 7.87 6.29 -7.77
C ALA A 55 8.81 7.02 -6.80
N ILE A 56 10.09 7.23 -7.18
CA ILE A 56 11.04 8.02 -6.40
C ILE A 56 10.53 9.46 -6.19
N ASN A 57 10.09 10.12 -7.26
CA ASN A 57 9.53 11.47 -7.17
C ASN A 57 8.25 11.49 -6.31
N TYR A 58 7.42 10.45 -6.43
CA TYR A 58 6.21 10.31 -5.65
C TYR A 58 6.50 10.15 -4.15
N PHE A 59 7.61 9.48 -3.78
CA PHE A 59 8.07 9.40 -2.38
C PHE A 59 8.47 10.76 -1.84
N LEU A 60 9.27 11.52 -2.60
CA LEU A 60 9.68 12.88 -2.22
C LEU A 60 8.48 13.79 -1.99
N GLN A 61 7.56 13.85 -2.96
CA GLN A 61 6.34 14.64 -2.85
C GLN A 61 5.49 14.24 -1.64
N CYS A 62 5.38 12.93 -1.37
CA CYS A 62 4.64 12.45 -0.20
C CYS A 62 5.21 13.01 1.10
N ILE A 63 6.53 12.94 1.28
CA ILE A 63 7.19 13.43 2.51
C ILE A 63 7.07 14.95 2.62
N GLU A 64 7.24 15.69 1.53
CA GLU A 64 7.06 17.15 1.49
C GLU A 64 5.65 17.59 1.86
N GLN A 65 4.64 16.76 1.56
CA GLN A 65 3.23 16.99 1.90
C GLN A 65 2.84 16.47 3.30
N GLY A 66 3.82 16.06 4.11
CA GLY A 66 3.59 15.57 5.46
C GLY A 66 3.20 14.10 5.56
N GLY A 67 3.22 13.37 4.45
CA GLY A 67 3.04 11.91 4.43
C GLY A 67 4.32 11.16 4.84
N MET A 68 4.24 9.85 4.84
CA MET A 68 5.33 8.99 5.27
C MET A 68 5.57 7.85 4.28
N ILE A 69 6.84 7.53 4.08
CA ILE A 69 7.28 6.32 3.39
C ILE A 69 7.92 5.39 4.41
N ILE A 70 7.43 4.17 4.48
CA ILE A 70 8.02 3.08 5.28
C ILE A 70 8.78 2.17 4.32
N GLY A 71 10.09 2.07 4.48
CA GLY A 71 10.93 1.20 3.66
C GLY A 71 11.39 -0.03 4.45
N ALA A 72 11.45 -1.16 3.78
CA ALA A 72 12.09 -2.39 4.26
C ALA A 72 13.33 -2.67 3.43
N PHE A 73 14.44 -2.94 4.10
CA PHE A 73 15.74 -3.15 3.47
C PHE A 73 16.32 -4.51 3.80
N ASP A 74 16.95 -5.11 2.80
CA ASP A 74 17.89 -6.21 2.99
C ASP A 74 19.26 -5.70 2.60
N GLU A 75 20.15 -5.58 3.58
CA GLU A 75 21.37 -4.79 3.47
C GLU A 75 21.07 -3.35 3.03
N TYR A 76 21.44 -2.99 1.80
CA TYR A 76 21.20 -1.64 1.23
C TYR A 76 20.06 -1.59 0.22
N ASN A 77 19.46 -2.75 -0.11
CA ASN A 77 18.44 -2.85 -1.15
C ASN A 77 17.04 -2.65 -0.55
N LEU A 78 16.26 -1.74 -1.14
CA LEU A 78 14.85 -1.59 -0.82
C LEU A 78 14.08 -2.80 -1.38
N ILE A 79 13.53 -3.63 -0.49
CA ILE A 79 12.82 -4.87 -0.83
C ILE A 79 11.32 -4.80 -0.59
N GLY A 80 10.86 -3.73 0.01
CA GLY A 80 9.44 -3.47 0.21
C GLY A 80 9.23 -2.06 0.74
N PHE A 81 8.05 -1.50 0.50
CA PHE A 81 7.70 -0.19 1.02
C PHE A 81 6.20 0.00 1.12
N ALA A 82 5.80 0.96 1.95
CA ALA A 82 4.46 1.49 2.03
C ALA A 82 4.48 3.02 2.00
N LYS A 83 3.40 3.61 1.45
CA LYS A 83 3.17 5.06 1.42
C LYS A 83 1.88 5.38 2.18
N ILE A 84 1.99 6.29 3.14
CA ILE A 84 0.86 6.84 3.89
C ILE A 84 0.75 8.33 3.55
N ASP A 85 -0.44 8.78 3.20
CA ASP A 85 -0.68 10.20 2.93
C ASP A 85 -0.64 11.03 4.22
N GLY A 86 -0.39 12.35 4.10
CA GLY A 86 -0.18 13.21 5.27
C GLY A 86 -1.45 13.83 5.86
N LYS A 87 -2.61 13.64 5.21
CA LYS A 87 -3.86 14.28 5.59
C LYS A 87 -4.90 13.27 6.07
N LEU A 88 -5.54 13.59 7.20
CA LEU A 88 -6.76 12.89 7.62
C LEU A 88 -7.94 13.33 6.75
N PHE A 89 -8.88 12.41 6.53
CA PHE A 89 -10.09 12.61 5.75
C PHE A 89 -11.25 11.75 6.25
N GLY A 90 -12.38 11.78 5.54
CA GLY A 90 -13.61 11.13 5.96
C GLY A 90 -14.51 12.06 6.77
N SER A 91 -15.75 11.67 6.97
CA SER A 91 -16.79 12.48 7.61
C SER A 91 -16.43 12.93 9.04
N LEU A 92 -15.57 12.19 9.73
CA LEU A 92 -15.08 12.46 11.09
C LEU A 92 -13.55 12.67 11.14
N ASN A 93 -12.89 12.91 9.99
CA ASN A 93 -11.42 12.94 9.88
C ASN A 93 -10.74 11.68 10.48
N GLN A 94 -11.38 10.53 10.31
CA GLN A 94 -10.95 9.28 10.93
C GLN A 94 -9.99 8.47 10.08
N TYR A 95 -9.95 8.69 8.77
CA TYR A 95 -9.12 7.92 7.85
C TYR A 95 -7.78 8.58 7.56
N ILE A 96 -6.79 7.74 7.33
CA ILE A 96 -5.59 8.09 6.59
C ILE A 96 -5.38 7.07 5.46
N ASN A 97 -4.94 7.53 4.29
CA ASN A 97 -4.80 6.68 3.12
C ASN A 97 -3.46 5.92 3.14
N LEU A 98 -3.52 4.59 3.11
CA LEU A 98 -2.40 3.72 2.74
C LEU A 98 -2.45 3.53 1.21
N SER A 99 -1.80 4.42 0.48
CA SER A 99 -1.89 4.49 -0.98
C SER A 99 -0.98 3.50 -1.71
N LEU A 100 0.07 2.99 -1.06
CA LEU A 100 0.92 1.93 -1.61
C LEU A 100 1.38 0.98 -0.51
N LEU A 101 1.40 -0.32 -0.82
CA LEU A 101 2.11 -1.35 -0.08
C LEU A 101 2.62 -2.38 -1.07
N LEU A 102 3.91 -2.37 -1.33
CA LEU A 102 4.54 -3.20 -2.34
C LEU A 102 5.75 -3.95 -1.77
N ILE A 103 5.87 -5.21 -2.18
CA ILE A 103 6.98 -6.09 -1.81
C ILE A 103 7.64 -6.59 -3.10
N SER A 104 8.97 -6.54 -3.15
CA SER A 104 9.76 -7.12 -4.23
C SER A 104 9.46 -8.61 -4.37
N ASN A 105 9.35 -9.08 -5.60
CA ASN A 105 8.81 -10.41 -5.93
C ASN A 105 9.46 -11.53 -5.10
N GLU A 106 10.77 -11.52 -4.97
CA GLU A 106 11.57 -12.54 -4.26
C GLU A 106 11.31 -12.58 -2.74
N TYR A 107 10.71 -11.51 -2.19
CA TYR A 107 10.43 -11.34 -0.76
C TYR A 107 8.96 -11.48 -0.40
N ARG A 108 8.09 -11.77 -1.38
CA ARG A 108 6.65 -12.03 -1.14
C ARG A 108 6.44 -13.36 -0.41
N HIS A 109 5.28 -13.51 0.19
CA HIS A 109 4.83 -14.71 0.93
C HIS A 109 5.74 -15.10 2.11
N LYS A 110 6.67 -14.22 2.53
CA LYS A 110 7.58 -14.41 3.67
C LYS A 110 7.21 -13.55 4.89
N GLY A 111 5.99 -13.04 4.94
CA GLY A 111 5.48 -12.23 6.06
C GLY A 111 5.94 -10.76 6.06
N LEU A 112 6.76 -10.32 5.09
CA LEU A 112 7.28 -8.96 5.06
C LEU A 112 6.17 -7.90 4.94
N GLY A 113 5.16 -8.15 4.10
CA GLY A 113 4.02 -7.24 3.96
C GLY A 113 3.28 -6.99 5.27
N SER A 114 3.05 -8.02 6.07
CA SER A 114 2.42 -7.89 7.38
C SER A 114 3.29 -7.11 8.37
N ARG A 115 4.61 -7.28 8.33
CA ARG A 115 5.54 -6.51 9.19
C ARG A 115 5.56 -5.03 8.82
N ILE A 116 5.58 -4.70 7.53
CA ILE A 116 5.47 -3.30 7.07
C ILE A 116 4.11 -2.74 7.49
N PHE A 117 3.01 -3.51 7.34
CA PHE A 117 1.67 -3.06 7.69
C PHE A 117 1.55 -2.73 9.19
N VAL A 118 2.18 -3.49 10.08
CA VAL A 118 2.23 -3.15 11.53
C VAL A 118 2.89 -1.79 11.74
N THR A 119 4.05 -1.54 11.10
CA THR A 119 4.71 -0.24 11.18
C THR A 119 3.85 0.89 10.60
N VAL A 120 3.13 0.63 9.50
CA VAL A 120 2.14 1.56 8.94
C VAL A 120 1.08 1.92 9.97
N CYS A 121 0.51 0.94 10.68
CA CYS A 121 -0.49 1.18 11.72
C CYS A 121 0.06 2.08 12.84
N GLU A 122 1.26 1.79 13.34
CA GLU A 122 1.92 2.62 14.37
C GLU A 122 2.10 4.08 13.90
N LYS A 123 2.53 4.28 12.65
CA LYS A 123 2.71 5.60 12.07
C LYS A 123 1.38 6.32 11.83
N ALA A 124 0.37 5.62 11.35
CA ALA A 124 -0.97 6.18 11.18
C ALA A 124 -1.57 6.65 12.53
N ILE A 125 -1.38 5.87 13.59
CA ILE A 125 -1.77 6.25 14.96
C ILE A 125 -1.05 7.55 15.40
N SER A 126 0.24 7.69 15.09
CA SER A 126 0.99 8.91 15.42
C SER A 126 0.49 10.17 14.70
N LEU A 127 -0.23 10.00 13.59
CA LEU A 127 -0.95 11.05 12.86
C LEU A 127 -2.41 11.23 13.33
N ASN A 128 -2.80 10.60 14.44
CA ASN A 128 -4.16 10.61 15.02
C ASN A 128 -5.24 9.95 14.15
N ALA A 129 -4.87 9.13 13.17
CA ALA A 129 -5.83 8.36 12.38
C ALA A 129 -6.51 7.29 13.24
N LYS A 130 -7.79 7.07 13.03
CA LYS A 130 -8.56 5.98 13.65
C LYS A 130 -8.64 4.75 12.76
N LYS A 131 -8.55 4.96 11.45
CA LYS A 131 -8.64 3.92 10.44
C LYS A 131 -7.63 4.15 9.32
N LEU A 132 -7.11 3.06 8.75
CA LEU A 132 -6.50 3.11 7.43
C LEU A 132 -7.61 2.98 6.38
N TYR A 133 -7.49 3.73 5.29
CA TYR A 133 -8.24 3.54 4.06
C TYR A 133 -7.31 2.96 3.00
N ILE A 134 -7.78 1.98 2.23
CA ILE A 134 -6.99 1.29 1.23
C ILE A 134 -7.86 1.10 -0.01
N SER A 135 -7.54 1.78 -1.12
CA SER A 135 -8.05 1.41 -2.44
C SER A 135 -7.16 0.29 -2.98
N ALA A 136 -7.63 -0.94 -2.85
CA ALA A 136 -6.82 -2.12 -3.12
C ALA A 136 -7.08 -2.63 -4.54
N HIS A 137 -5.99 -2.80 -5.30
CA HIS A 137 -6.08 -3.49 -6.58
C HIS A 137 -6.79 -4.85 -6.42
N SER A 138 -7.74 -5.14 -7.29
CA SER A 138 -8.66 -6.27 -7.18
C SER A 138 -8.06 -7.66 -7.45
N ALA A 139 -6.74 -7.77 -7.65
CA ALA A 139 -6.07 -9.07 -7.76
C ALA A 139 -6.36 -9.93 -6.52
N LYS A 140 -6.66 -11.21 -6.75
CA LYS A 140 -7.00 -12.18 -5.71
C LYS A 140 -6.03 -12.17 -4.54
N ASP A 141 -4.72 -12.17 -4.82
CA ASP A 141 -3.68 -12.23 -3.79
C ASP A 141 -3.62 -10.95 -2.96
N ALA A 142 -3.83 -9.77 -3.58
CA ALA A 142 -3.86 -8.49 -2.88
C ALA A 142 -5.05 -8.42 -1.90
N ILE A 143 -6.24 -8.78 -2.37
CA ILE A 143 -7.44 -8.80 -1.53
C ILE A 143 -7.31 -9.86 -0.42
N ALA A 144 -6.79 -11.05 -0.74
CA ALA A 144 -6.55 -12.10 0.27
C ALA A 144 -5.59 -11.64 1.37
N PHE A 145 -4.53 -10.90 1.01
CA PHE A 145 -3.61 -10.31 1.97
C PHE A 145 -4.33 -9.35 2.91
N TYR A 146 -5.05 -8.35 2.38
CA TYR A 146 -5.73 -7.35 3.20
C TYR A 146 -6.84 -7.95 4.08
N LYS A 147 -7.64 -8.88 3.55
CA LYS A 147 -8.67 -9.58 4.35
C LYS A 147 -8.03 -10.42 5.47
N LYS A 148 -6.91 -11.10 5.19
CA LYS A 148 -6.17 -11.91 6.18
C LYS A 148 -5.63 -11.09 7.34
N ILE A 149 -5.18 -9.86 7.12
CA ILE A 149 -4.70 -8.98 8.18
C ILE A 149 -5.82 -8.24 8.92
N GLY A 150 -7.09 -8.46 8.53
CA GLY A 150 -8.26 -7.95 9.23
C GLY A 150 -8.92 -6.72 8.61
N CYS A 151 -8.54 -6.34 7.38
CA CYS A 151 -9.26 -5.29 6.65
C CYS A 151 -10.68 -5.75 6.31
N LYS A 152 -11.60 -4.79 6.37
CA LYS A 152 -13.03 -4.94 6.02
C LYS A 152 -13.36 -4.01 4.87
N ASP A 153 -14.52 -4.20 4.26
CA ASP A 153 -15.04 -3.27 3.26
C ASP A 153 -15.19 -1.89 3.88
N ALA A 154 -14.74 -0.86 3.18
CA ALA A 154 -14.80 0.51 3.67
C ALA A 154 -16.25 0.99 3.82
N GLN A 155 -16.54 1.70 4.90
CA GLN A 155 -17.85 2.27 5.16
C GLN A 155 -18.12 3.52 4.32
N GLU A 156 -17.09 4.29 4.04
CA GLU A 156 -17.13 5.48 3.18
C GLU A 156 -16.29 5.22 1.92
N ILE A 157 -16.77 5.68 0.77
CA ILE A 157 -16.10 5.50 -0.52
C ILE A 157 -15.67 6.87 -1.04
N PHE A 158 -14.40 6.99 -1.42
CA PHE A 158 -13.77 8.21 -1.90
C PHE A 158 -13.31 8.01 -3.34
N GLN A 159 -14.11 8.49 -4.29
CA GLN A 159 -13.87 8.28 -5.73
C GLN A 159 -12.51 8.82 -6.20
N GLU A 160 -12.03 9.89 -5.58
CA GLU A 160 -10.74 10.51 -5.86
C GLU A 160 -9.53 9.66 -5.44
N LEU A 161 -9.74 8.61 -4.63
CA LEU A 161 -8.71 7.67 -4.18
C LEU A 161 -8.73 6.34 -4.92
N ILE A 162 -9.66 6.15 -5.86
CA ILE A 162 -9.78 4.94 -6.68
C ILE A 162 -8.85 5.10 -7.88
N ASP A 163 -7.78 4.30 -7.94
CA ASP A 163 -6.81 4.34 -9.02
C ASP A 163 -7.28 3.57 -10.27
N GLU A 164 -7.95 2.43 -10.07
CA GLU A 164 -8.44 1.57 -11.15
C GLU A 164 -9.93 1.24 -10.97
N PRO A 165 -10.72 1.09 -12.06
CA PRO A 165 -12.19 0.97 -12.01
C PRO A 165 -12.75 -0.19 -11.17
N ASN A 166 -11.92 -1.17 -10.84
CA ASN A 166 -12.31 -2.35 -10.06
C ASN A 166 -11.51 -2.49 -8.77
N ASP A 167 -10.91 -1.41 -8.30
CA ASP A 167 -10.28 -1.43 -6.99
C ASP A 167 -11.33 -1.73 -5.92
N TRP A 168 -10.90 -2.38 -4.85
CA TRP A 168 -11.76 -2.74 -3.73
C TRP A 168 -11.41 -1.87 -2.53
N GLU A 169 -12.36 -1.03 -2.14
CA GLU A 169 -12.18 -0.10 -1.04
C GLU A 169 -12.30 -0.84 0.29
N LEU A 170 -11.22 -0.80 1.03
CA LEU A 170 -11.06 -1.47 2.31
C LEU A 170 -10.72 -0.48 3.41
N GLU A 171 -11.07 -0.82 4.65
CA GLU A 171 -10.63 -0.11 5.84
C GLU A 171 -10.06 -1.07 6.87
N TYR A 172 -9.16 -0.55 7.70
CA TYR A 172 -8.61 -1.25 8.85
C TYR A 172 -8.71 -0.37 10.09
N GLU A 173 -9.32 -0.88 11.15
CA GLU A 173 -9.47 -0.19 12.42
C GLU A 173 -8.14 -0.20 13.21
N LEU A 174 -7.67 0.98 13.59
CA LEU A 174 -6.42 1.12 14.32
C LEU A 174 -6.69 0.97 15.83
N CYS A 175 -5.98 0.01 16.46
CA CYS A 175 -6.09 -0.21 17.89
C CYS A 175 -5.09 0.68 18.64
N TYR A 176 -5.58 1.61 19.43
CA TYR A 176 -4.76 2.37 20.36
C TYR A 176 -4.50 1.49 21.60
N SER A 177 -3.26 1.06 21.81
CA SER A 177 -2.88 0.48 23.10
C SER A 177 -3.13 1.52 24.19
N ARG A 178 -3.91 1.12 25.20
CA ARG A 178 -4.14 1.94 26.40
C ARG A 178 -2.90 1.98 27.27
#